data_d02657c2273cc18fb084c54f65e1d8a5
#
_entry.id   d02657c2273cc18fb084c54f65e1d8a5
#
_cell.length_a   1.000
_cell.length_b   1.000
_cell.length_c   1.000
_cell.angle_alpha   90.00
_cell.angle_beta   90.00
_cell.angle_gamma   90.00
#
_symmetry.space_group_name_H-M   'P 1'
#
loop_
_entity.id
_entity.type
_entity.pdbx_description
1 polymer ?
#
loop_
_entity_poly.entity_id
_entity_poly.type
_entity_poly.pdbx_seq_one_letter_code
_entity_poly.pdbx_strand_id
1 'polypeptide(L)'
;LKAKAKADKKTIVLPESMDKRTFEAAEKILKEGLANLIIIGTPEEIAENSKGFDISGATIVDPFNDPNKQKYIDKFVELRAKKGVTAESAQKMMEEDYMYYACLMCKCGDADGAVSGACHSTGNTIRPALQLLKTKPGISSVSGFFLMEVPDCEFGDDGVFVFADCAVNPTLDSEKLAEI
;
A
#
# COMPACT_ATOMS: atom_id res chain seq x y z
N LEU A 1 16.45 -11.10 4.18
CA LEU A 1 15.14 -10.42 4.17
C LEU A 1 13.98 -11.37 4.41
N LYS A 2 13.77 -12.44 3.60
CA LYS A 2 12.63 -13.38 3.73
C LYS A 2 12.51 -14.03 5.12
N ALA A 3 13.62 -14.40 5.76
CA ALA A 3 13.58 -15.00 7.11
C ALA A 3 13.04 -14.01 8.17
N LYS A 4 13.41 -12.73 8.07
CA LYS A 4 12.87 -11.67 8.95
C LYS A 4 11.38 -11.46 8.72
N ALA A 5 10.93 -11.42 7.46
CA ALA A 5 9.52 -11.27 7.12
C ALA A 5 8.66 -12.43 7.68
N LYS A 6 9.17 -13.67 7.59
CA LYS A 6 8.47 -14.85 8.16
C LYS A 6 8.38 -14.83 9.68
N ALA A 7 9.39 -14.28 10.35
CA ALA A 7 9.44 -14.22 11.83
C ALA A 7 8.51 -13.16 12.40
N ASP A 8 8.24 -12.09 11.66
CA ASP A 8 7.34 -10.98 12.06
C ASP A 8 6.43 -10.62 10.88
N LYS A 9 5.44 -11.49 10.63
CA LYS A 9 4.52 -11.33 9.51
C LYS A 9 3.69 -10.08 9.65
N LYS A 10 3.80 -9.22 8.65
CA LYS A 10 2.99 -8.03 8.51
C LYS A 10 1.75 -8.31 7.66
N THR A 11 0.70 -7.53 7.88
CA THR A 11 -0.53 -7.56 7.08
C THR A 11 -0.42 -6.51 5.98
N ILE A 12 -0.42 -6.95 4.74
CA ILE A 12 -0.24 -6.11 3.55
C ILE A 12 -1.51 -6.10 2.71
N VAL A 13 -1.95 -4.90 2.35
CA VAL A 13 -3.13 -4.70 1.49
C VAL A 13 -2.69 -4.61 0.02
N LEU A 14 -3.40 -5.35 -0.83
CA LEU A 14 -3.26 -5.33 -2.29
C LEU A 14 -4.56 -4.76 -2.90
N PRO A 15 -4.57 -3.48 -3.34
CA PRO A 15 -5.78 -2.81 -3.80
C PRO A 15 -6.06 -2.97 -5.30
N GLU A 16 -5.31 -3.79 -6.02
CA GLU A 16 -5.38 -3.89 -7.47
C GLU A 16 -5.91 -5.26 -7.94
N SER A 17 -7.13 -5.61 -7.49
CA SER A 17 -7.82 -6.85 -7.87
C SER A 17 -8.19 -6.95 -9.36
N MET A 18 -8.12 -5.83 -10.09
CA MET A 18 -8.31 -5.80 -11.54
C MET A 18 -7.10 -6.33 -12.34
N ASP A 19 -5.95 -6.55 -11.70
CA ASP A 19 -4.71 -7.01 -12.35
C ASP A 19 -4.32 -8.42 -11.91
N LYS A 20 -4.20 -9.34 -12.87
CA LYS A 20 -3.81 -10.74 -12.60
C LYS A 20 -2.46 -10.90 -11.91
N ARG A 21 -1.53 -9.98 -12.13
CA ARG A 21 -0.20 -10.00 -11.50
C ARG A 21 -0.30 -9.87 -9.97
N THR A 22 -1.34 -9.21 -9.48
CA THR A 22 -1.64 -9.12 -8.04
C THR A 22 -1.89 -10.50 -7.46
N PHE A 23 -2.65 -11.34 -8.14
CA PHE A 23 -2.99 -12.69 -7.69
C PHE A 23 -1.81 -13.66 -7.83
N GLU A 24 -1.02 -13.54 -8.91
CA GLU A 24 0.22 -14.31 -9.07
C GLU A 24 1.22 -13.99 -7.92
N ALA A 25 1.36 -12.73 -7.57
CA ALA A 25 2.20 -12.31 -6.45
C ALA A 25 1.64 -12.81 -5.12
N ALA A 26 0.31 -12.69 -4.92
CA ALA A 26 -0.37 -13.14 -3.70
C ALA A 26 -0.15 -14.63 -3.44
N GLU A 27 -0.34 -15.49 -4.45
CA GLU A 27 -0.09 -16.93 -4.33
C GLU A 27 1.35 -17.20 -3.86
N LYS A 28 2.35 -16.57 -4.48
CA LYS A 28 3.76 -16.75 -4.12
C LYS A 28 4.05 -16.31 -2.68
N ILE A 29 3.51 -15.15 -2.27
CA ILE A 29 3.68 -14.61 -0.92
C ILE A 29 3.05 -15.53 0.12
N LEU A 30 1.83 -16.01 -0.13
CA LEU A 30 1.11 -16.92 0.76
C LEU A 30 1.82 -18.27 0.86
N LYS A 31 2.22 -18.86 -0.26
CA LYS A 31 2.97 -20.12 -0.31
C LYS A 31 4.30 -20.06 0.42
N GLU A 32 5.00 -18.95 0.31
CA GLU A 32 6.25 -18.72 1.03
C GLU A 32 6.05 -18.28 2.49
N GLY A 33 4.83 -17.89 2.88
CA GLY A 33 4.49 -17.42 4.23
C GLY A 33 5.16 -16.11 4.62
N LEU A 34 5.32 -15.17 3.67
CA LEU A 34 6.05 -13.91 3.88
C LEU A 34 5.23 -12.84 4.56
N ALA A 35 3.92 -12.79 4.30
CA ALA A 35 3.01 -11.79 4.86
C ALA A 35 1.60 -12.38 4.99
N ASN A 36 0.76 -11.73 5.80
CA ASN A 36 -0.69 -11.87 5.72
C ASN A 36 -1.19 -10.91 4.64
N LEU A 37 -2.12 -11.36 3.80
CA LEU A 37 -2.61 -10.55 2.70
C LEU A 37 -4.09 -10.20 2.86
N ILE A 38 -4.40 -8.94 2.55
CA ILE A 38 -5.76 -8.46 2.31
C ILE A 38 -5.83 -8.03 0.86
N ILE A 39 -6.79 -8.56 0.10
CA ILE A 39 -7.03 -8.16 -1.29
C ILE A 39 -8.36 -7.44 -1.32
N ILE A 40 -8.37 -6.20 -1.83
CA ILE A 40 -9.59 -5.40 -1.98
C ILE A 40 -10.13 -5.62 -3.38
N GLY A 41 -11.40 -6.01 -3.47
CA GLY A 41 -12.08 -6.20 -4.75
C GLY A 41 -13.47 -6.77 -4.58
N THR A 42 -14.31 -6.56 -5.59
CA THR A 42 -15.64 -7.18 -5.64
C THR A 42 -15.54 -8.69 -5.82
N PRO A 43 -16.56 -9.45 -5.43
CA PRO A 43 -16.59 -10.91 -5.68
C PRO A 43 -16.36 -11.27 -7.15
N GLU A 44 -16.87 -10.46 -8.07
CA GLU A 44 -16.74 -10.65 -9.52
C GLU A 44 -15.30 -10.42 -9.98
N GLU A 45 -14.65 -9.33 -9.55
CA GLU A 45 -13.24 -9.03 -9.84
C GLU A 45 -12.32 -10.14 -9.33
N ILE A 46 -12.54 -10.57 -8.08
CA ILE A 46 -11.77 -11.65 -7.46
C ILE A 46 -11.97 -12.95 -8.24
N ALA A 47 -13.22 -13.35 -8.50
CA ALA A 47 -13.52 -14.60 -9.21
C ALA A 47 -12.96 -14.63 -10.64
N GLU A 48 -12.93 -13.48 -11.34
CA GLU A 48 -12.41 -13.40 -12.70
C GLU A 48 -10.88 -13.43 -12.72
N ASN A 49 -10.23 -12.63 -11.91
CA ASN A 49 -8.79 -12.37 -12.00
C ASN A 49 -7.93 -13.34 -11.19
N SER A 50 -8.50 -14.04 -10.19
CA SER A 50 -7.79 -15.06 -9.42
C SER A 50 -7.76 -16.43 -10.09
N LYS A 51 -8.40 -16.60 -11.26
CA LYS A 51 -8.43 -17.90 -11.97
C LYS A 51 -7.03 -18.46 -12.20
N GLY A 52 -6.78 -19.64 -11.64
CA GLY A 52 -5.50 -20.34 -11.75
C GLY A 52 -4.50 -20.04 -10.65
N PHE A 53 -4.86 -19.19 -9.67
CA PHE A 53 -4.02 -18.87 -8.51
C PHE A 53 -4.68 -19.29 -7.21
N ASP A 54 -3.91 -19.86 -6.29
CA ASP A 54 -4.37 -20.20 -4.95
C ASP A 54 -4.18 -19.00 -4.00
N ILE A 55 -5.29 -18.34 -3.71
CA ILE A 55 -5.34 -17.21 -2.78
C ILE A 55 -6.13 -17.53 -1.50
N SER A 56 -6.37 -18.80 -1.21
CA SER A 56 -7.20 -19.24 -0.07
C SER A 56 -6.71 -18.75 1.29
N GLY A 57 -5.43 -18.38 1.39
CA GLY A 57 -4.85 -17.79 2.60
C GLY A 57 -5.00 -16.27 2.73
N ALA A 58 -5.55 -15.58 1.73
CA ALA A 58 -5.79 -14.13 1.79
C ALA A 58 -7.17 -13.79 2.36
N THR A 59 -7.26 -12.66 3.05
CA THR A 59 -8.54 -12.05 3.40
C THR A 59 -9.04 -11.23 2.22
N ILE A 60 -10.27 -11.47 1.78
CA ILE A 60 -10.91 -10.68 0.73
C ILE A 60 -11.80 -9.63 1.38
N VAL A 61 -11.68 -8.40 0.94
CA VAL A 61 -12.50 -7.27 1.39
C VAL A 61 -13.25 -6.69 0.19
N ASP A 62 -14.57 -6.83 0.21
CA ASP A 62 -15.46 -6.20 -0.75
C ASP A 62 -15.68 -4.72 -0.32
N PRO A 63 -15.20 -3.73 -1.08
CA PRO A 63 -15.30 -2.32 -0.68
C PRO A 63 -16.73 -1.79 -0.65
N PHE A 64 -17.67 -2.51 -1.25
CA PHE A 64 -19.08 -2.14 -1.24
C PHE A 64 -19.84 -2.71 -0.04
N ASN A 65 -19.43 -3.87 0.47
CA ASN A 65 -20.12 -4.64 1.50
C ASN A 65 -19.29 -4.90 2.78
N ASP A 66 -18.13 -4.24 2.95
CA ASP A 66 -17.32 -4.40 4.16
C ASP A 66 -18.04 -3.84 5.39
N PRO A 67 -18.22 -4.63 6.47
CA PRO A 67 -18.79 -4.15 7.73
C PRO A 67 -18.00 -3.01 8.38
N ASN A 68 -16.71 -2.86 8.08
CA ASN A 68 -15.86 -1.79 8.58
C ASN A 68 -15.89 -0.52 7.72
N LYS A 69 -16.59 -0.51 6.59
CA LYS A 69 -16.64 0.59 5.64
C LYS A 69 -16.96 1.94 6.30
N GLN A 70 -17.94 1.98 7.20
CA GLN A 70 -18.31 3.22 7.88
C GLN A 70 -17.17 3.78 8.73
N LYS A 71 -16.40 2.95 9.42
CA LYS A 71 -15.19 3.34 10.17
C LYS A 71 -14.19 4.08 9.26
N TYR A 72 -14.00 3.60 8.05
CA TYR A 72 -13.07 4.21 7.09
C TYR A 72 -13.61 5.52 6.50
N ILE A 73 -14.91 5.59 6.20
CA ILE A 73 -15.57 6.83 5.78
C ILE A 73 -15.43 7.91 6.85
N ASP A 74 -15.74 7.59 8.10
CA ASP A 74 -15.64 8.53 9.23
C ASP A 74 -14.20 9.02 9.40
N LYS A 75 -13.22 8.12 9.30
CA LYS A 75 -11.80 8.48 9.36
C LYS A 75 -11.37 9.36 8.20
N PHE A 76 -11.84 9.10 6.99
CA PHE A 76 -11.56 9.95 5.82
C PHE A 76 -12.08 11.37 6.03
N VAL A 77 -13.34 11.49 6.45
CA VAL A 77 -13.96 12.79 6.75
C VAL A 77 -13.17 13.52 7.85
N GLU A 78 -12.84 12.85 8.96
CA GLU A 78 -12.01 13.43 10.04
C GLU A 78 -10.70 14.04 9.49
N LEU A 79 -10.01 13.30 8.63
CA LEU A 79 -8.71 13.71 8.10
C LEU A 79 -8.81 14.85 7.07
N ARG A 80 -9.95 14.96 6.37
CA ARG A 80 -10.10 15.83 5.18
C ARG A 80 -11.29 16.79 5.24
N ALA A 81 -11.99 16.90 6.38
CA ALA A 81 -13.12 17.84 6.55
C ALA A 81 -12.77 19.27 6.15
N LYS A 82 -11.58 19.76 6.55
CA LYS A 82 -11.08 21.10 6.19
C LYS A 82 -10.87 21.31 4.67
N LYS A 83 -10.92 20.26 3.89
CA LYS A 83 -10.82 20.27 2.42
C LYS A 83 -12.15 19.98 1.75
N GLY A 84 -13.25 19.98 2.51
CA GLY A 84 -14.61 19.83 2.00
C GLY A 84 -15.01 18.38 1.70
N VAL A 85 -14.30 17.38 2.20
CA VAL A 85 -14.67 15.97 2.01
C VAL A 85 -15.88 15.65 2.91
N THR A 86 -16.99 15.23 2.29
CA THR A 86 -18.20 14.72 2.94
C THR A 86 -18.18 13.19 3.01
N ALA A 87 -19.10 12.59 3.79
CA ALA A 87 -19.22 11.14 3.87
C ALA A 87 -19.51 10.52 2.50
N GLU A 88 -20.40 11.12 1.72
CA GLU A 88 -20.75 10.65 0.36
C GLU A 88 -19.54 10.72 -0.59
N SER A 89 -18.78 11.85 -0.56
CA SER A 89 -17.59 11.98 -1.40
C SER A 89 -16.47 11.03 -0.98
N ALA A 90 -16.29 10.80 0.33
CA ALA A 90 -15.33 9.85 0.86
C ALA A 90 -15.67 8.42 0.42
N GLN A 91 -16.93 8.01 0.58
CA GLN A 91 -17.39 6.71 0.13
C GLN A 91 -17.15 6.52 -1.37
N LYS A 92 -17.55 7.48 -2.20
CA LYS A 92 -17.36 7.44 -3.64
C LYS A 92 -15.88 7.28 -4.02
N MET A 93 -14.99 8.07 -3.41
CA MET A 93 -13.56 7.99 -3.67
C MET A 93 -12.97 6.62 -3.30
N MET A 94 -13.42 6.02 -2.20
CA MET A 94 -12.98 4.69 -1.77
C MET A 94 -13.47 3.56 -2.69
N GLU A 95 -14.66 3.72 -3.26
CA GLU A 95 -15.27 2.75 -4.19
C GLU A 95 -14.72 2.87 -5.61
N GLU A 96 -14.32 4.05 -6.04
CA GLU A 96 -13.73 4.31 -7.35
C GLU A 96 -12.21 4.01 -7.41
N ASP A 97 -11.53 4.14 -6.27
CA ASP A 97 -10.07 3.92 -6.19
C ASP A 97 -9.73 3.23 -4.85
N TYR A 98 -9.53 1.91 -4.92
CA TYR A 98 -9.24 1.08 -3.75
C TYR A 98 -7.92 1.43 -3.04
N MET A 99 -7.06 2.27 -3.64
CA MET A 99 -5.88 2.77 -2.95
C MET A 99 -6.24 3.69 -1.78
N TYR A 100 -7.34 4.46 -1.87
CA TYR A 100 -7.87 5.21 -0.73
C TYR A 100 -8.30 4.28 0.40
N TYR A 101 -8.99 3.18 0.04
CA TYR A 101 -9.41 2.17 1.00
C TYR A 101 -8.22 1.55 1.72
N ALA A 102 -7.21 1.11 0.97
CA ALA A 102 -5.98 0.53 1.50
C ALA A 102 -5.23 1.49 2.45
N CYS A 103 -5.13 2.77 2.07
CA CYS A 103 -4.53 3.80 2.93
C CYS A 103 -5.30 3.98 4.25
N LEU A 104 -6.64 3.91 4.22
CA LEU A 104 -7.46 4.01 5.42
C LEU A 104 -7.33 2.79 6.33
N MET A 105 -7.24 1.58 5.76
CA MET A 105 -6.95 0.38 6.54
C MET A 105 -5.61 0.52 7.29
N CYS A 106 -4.57 0.98 6.60
CA CYS A 106 -3.28 1.27 7.24
C CYS A 106 -3.40 2.37 8.30
N LYS A 107 -4.14 3.45 8.00
CA LYS A 107 -4.34 4.57 8.95
C LYS A 107 -5.09 4.18 10.20
N CYS A 108 -6.01 3.24 10.10
CA CYS A 108 -6.80 2.71 11.21
C CYS A 108 -6.10 1.57 11.97
N GLY A 109 -4.96 1.08 11.49
CA GLY A 109 -4.21 0.00 12.11
C GLY A 109 -4.74 -1.41 11.80
N ASP A 110 -5.59 -1.55 10.77
CA ASP A 110 -6.12 -2.83 10.33
C ASP A 110 -5.13 -3.54 9.36
N ALA A 111 -4.15 -2.79 8.86
CA ALA A 111 -3.03 -3.30 8.07
C ALA A 111 -1.74 -2.53 8.39
N ASP A 112 -0.60 -3.18 8.20
CA ASP A 112 0.72 -2.61 8.43
C ASP A 112 1.23 -1.81 7.21
N GLY A 113 0.75 -2.13 6.02
CA GLY A 113 1.15 -1.48 4.78
C GLY A 113 0.29 -1.86 3.58
N ALA A 114 0.51 -1.18 2.48
CA ALA A 114 -0.12 -1.47 1.20
C ALA A 114 0.93 -1.53 0.09
N VAL A 115 0.71 -2.39 -0.91
CA VAL A 115 1.53 -2.50 -2.12
C VAL A 115 0.64 -2.30 -3.33
N SER A 116 0.98 -1.32 -4.14
CA SER A 116 0.25 -0.92 -5.34
C SER A 116 1.24 -0.51 -6.45
N GLY A 117 0.76 -0.29 -7.65
CA GLY A 117 1.52 0.14 -8.82
C GLY A 117 1.54 -0.87 -9.96
N ALA A 118 0.76 -1.94 -9.87
CA ALA A 118 0.58 -2.87 -10.99
C ALA A 118 -0.17 -2.21 -12.15
N CYS A 119 -1.21 -1.44 -11.84
CA CYS A 119 -2.01 -0.70 -12.83
C CYS A 119 -2.22 0.79 -12.49
N HIS A 120 -1.84 1.25 -11.29
CA HIS A 120 -1.85 2.66 -10.94
C HIS A 120 -0.57 3.38 -11.36
N SER A 121 -0.71 4.63 -11.80
CA SER A 121 0.45 5.51 -11.96
C SER A 121 1.05 5.88 -10.60
N THR A 122 2.32 6.31 -10.58
CA THR A 122 2.99 6.80 -9.37
C THR A 122 2.15 7.88 -8.67
N GLY A 123 1.60 8.83 -9.43
CA GLY A 123 0.77 9.90 -8.87
C GLY A 123 -0.53 9.39 -8.23
N ASN A 124 -1.16 8.39 -8.83
CA ASN A 124 -2.40 7.80 -8.30
C ASN A 124 -2.14 6.91 -7.07
N THR A 125 -0.95 6.33 -6.97
CA THR A 125 -0.54 5.58 -5.77
C THR A 125 -0.17 6.52 -4.61
N ILE A 126 0.62 7.57 -4.88
CA ILE A 126 1.13 8.45 -3.82
C ILE A 126 0.06 9.43 -3.32
N ARG A 127 -0.86 9.90 -4.18
CA ARG A 127 -1.87 10.90 -3.79
C ARG A 127 -2.75 10.46 -2.61
N PRO A 128 -3.35 9.25 -2.59
CA PRO A 128 -4.09 8.77 -1.42
C PRO A 128 -3.23 8.72 -0.16
N ALA A 129 -1.99 8.23 -0.27
CA ALA A 129 -1.07 8.14 0.85
C ALA A 129 -0.75 9.53 1.43
N LEU A 130 -0.43 10.51 0.61
CA LEU A 130 -0.20 11.90 1.05
C LEU A 130 -1.43 12.53 1.71
N GLN A 131 -2.61 12.21 1.21
CA GLN A 131 -3.85 12.78 1.72
C GLN A 131 -4.26 12.20 3.07
N LEU A 132 -4.03 10.91 3.29
CA LEU A 132 -4.57 10.15 4.41
C LEU A 132 -3.50 9.77 5.44
N LEU A 133 -2.37 9.22 5.02
CA LEU A 133 -1.29 8.80 5.92
C LEU A 133 -0.47 10.00 6.38
N LYS A 134 -0.18 10.92 5.47
CA LYS A 134 0.66 12.13 5.69
C LYS A 134 2.09 11.76 6.05
N THR A 135 2.92 12.79 6.25
CA THR A 135 4.28 12.68 6.77
C THR A 135 4.29 12.61 8.30
N LYS A 136 5.41 12.22 8.88
CA LYS A 136 5.64 12.35 10.33
C LYS A 136 5.62 13.84 10.73
N PRO A 137 5.23 14.17 11.97
CA PRO A 137 5.33 15.54 12.47
C PRO A 137 6.76 16.08 12.34
N GLY A 138 6.89 17.29 11.79
CA GLY A 138 8.17 17.94 11.55
C GLY A 138 8.87 17.59 10.24
N ILE A 139 8.36 16.62 9.48
CA ILE A 139 8.87 16.24 8.16
C ILE A 139 7.97 16.83 7.08
N SER A 140 8.55 17.63 6.18
CA SER A 140 7.82 18.29 5.10
C SER A 140 7.78 17.46 3.82
N SER A 141 8.78 16.60 3.61
CA SER A 141 8.99 15.87 2.37
C SER A 141 8.66 14.38 2.50
N VAL A 142 8.06 13.81 1.46
CA VAL A 142 7.95 12.38 1.26
C VAL A 142 9.07 11.95 0.32
N SER A 143 9.72 10.85 0.64
CA SER A 143 10.81 10.30 -0.15
C SER A 143 10.56 8.84 -0.46
N GLY A 144 11.03 8.41 -1.62
CA GLY A 144 11.09 7.01 -2.01
C GLY A 144 12.51 6.47 -1.89
N PHE A 145 12.65 5.22 -1.44
CA PHE A 145 13.95 4.57 -1.41
C PHE A 145 13.89 3.15 -1.98
N PHE A 146 15.02 2.70 -2.49
CA PHE A 146 15.25 1.30 -2.80
C PHE A 146 16.18 0.68 -1.79
N LEU A 147 15.80 -0.47 -1.26
CA LEU A 147 16.72 -1.38 -0.59
C LEU A 147 17.30 -2.32 -1.65
N MET A 148 18.55 -2.07 -2.02
CA MET A 148 19.26 -2.83 -3.05
C MET A 148 20.03 -3.97 -2.39
N GLU A 149 19.88 -5.18 -2.91
CA GLU A 149 20.65 -6.34 -2.49
C GLU A 149 21.48 -6.81 -3.70
N VAL A 150 22.80 -6.67 -3.62
CA VAL A 150 23.76 -7.05 -4.66
C VAL A 150 24.50 -8.29 -4.19
N PRO A 151 24.23 -9.47 -4.78
CA PRO A 151 24.92 -10.70 -4.42
C PRO A 151 26.44 -10.61 -4.63
N ASP A 152 27.20 -11.25 -3.76
CA ASP A 152 28.65 -11.37 -3.83
C ASP A 152 29.40 -10.01 -3.88
N CYS A 153 28.85 -8.98 -3.24
CA CYS A 153 29.41 -7.63 -3.18
C CYS A 153 29.96 -7.36 -1.79
N GLU A 154 31.24 -6.97 -1.71
CA GLU A 154 31.91 -6.60 -0.46
C GLU A 154 31.62 -5.17 0.02
N PHE A 155 30.99 -4.34 -0.82
CA PHE A 155 30.66 -2.97 -0.47
C PHE A 155 29.28 -2.87 0.22
N GLY A 156 29.05 -1.76 0.94
CA GLY A 156 27.85 -1.55 1.71
C GLY A 156 27.81 -2.41 2.97
N ASP A 157 26.64 -2.91 3.34
CA ASP A 157 26.48 -3.89 4.42
C ASP A 157 26.33 -5.28 3.80
N ASP A 158 27.45 -5.91 3.43
CA ASP A 158 27.51 -7.17 2.69
C ASP A 158 26.64 -7.15 1.42
N GLY A 159 26.77 -6.10 0.61
CA GLY A 159 26.02 -5.91 -0.63
C GLY A 159 24.63 -5.28 -0.45
N VAL A 160 24.27 -4.85 0.76
CA VAL A 160 23.00 -4.14 0.99
C VAL A 160 23.22 -2.64 0.97
N PHE A 161 22.40 -1.92 0.19
CA PHE A 161 22.47 -0.47 0.02
C PHE A 161 21.08 0.14 0.13
N VAL A 162 21.01 1.38 0.61
CA VAL A 162 19.82 2.21 0.53
C VAL A 162 20.05 3.35 -0.46
N PHE A 163 19.22 3.42 -1.49
CA PHE A 163 19.24 4.51 -2.46
C PHE A 163 18.00 5.38 -2.26
N ALA A 164 18.18 6.66 -1.92
CA ALA A 164 17.11 7.65 -1.71
C ALA A 164 17.60 9.05 -2.17
N ASP A 165 16.73 9.93 -2.71
CA ASP A 165 15.39 9.68 -3.19
C ASP A 165 15.45 9.13 -4.63
N CYS A 166 14.66 8.11 -4.93
CA CYS A 166 14.74 7.45 -6.24
C CYS A 166 13.65 7.86 -7.23
N ALA A 167 12.54 8.46 -6.78
CA ALA A 167 11.39 8.64 -7.67
C ALA A 167 10.39 9.73 -7.30
N VAL A 168 10.49 10.35 -6.13
CA VAL A 168 9.44 11.24 -5.61
C VAL A 168 9.80 12.71 -5.84
N ASN A 169 11.04 13.10 -5.55
CA ASN A 169 11.49 14.48 -5.63
C ASN A 169 12.50 14.66 -6.77
N PRO A 170 12.14 15.37 -7.84
CA PRO A 170 13.05 15.59 -8.97
C PRO A 170 14.20 16.55 -8.64
N THR A 171 14.01 17.43 -7.66
CA THR A 171 15.02 18.37 -7.17
C THR A 171 14.92 18.52 -5.67
N LEU A 172 16.05 18.53 -5.00
CA LEU A 172 16.16 18.66 -3.56
C LEU A 172 17.09 19.85 -3.23
N ASP A 173 16.68 20.69 -2.30
CA ASP A 173 17.56 21.63 -1.59
C ASP A 173 18.25 20.90 -0.41
N SER A 174 19.17 21.60 0.24
CA SER A 174 19.94 21.01 1.34
C SER A 174 19.09 20.63 2.55
N GLU A 175 18.02 21.39 2.82
CA GLU A 175 17.11 21.11 3.95
C GLU A 175 16.31 19.83 3.68
N LYS A 176 15.71 19.69 2.50
CA LYS A 176 14.98 18.49 2.11
C LYS A 176 15.87 17.27 1.99
N LEU A 177 17.11 17.45 1.51
CA LEU A 177 18.06 16.33 1.45
C LEU A 177 18.43 15.84 2.85
N ALA A 178 18.46 16.72 3.85
CA ALA A 178 18.70 16.34 5.24
C ALA A 178 17.48 15.66 5.91
N GLU A 179 16.26 15.87 5.39
CA GLU A 179 15.04 15.20 5.86
C GLU A 179 14.90 13.76 5.35
N ILE A 180 15.51 13.46 4.20
CA ILE A 180 15.47 12.15 3.53
C ILE A 180 16.46 11.19 4.15
#